data_f2296f25f07f697443374dd3a81e2874
#
_entry.id   f2296f25f07f697443374dd3a81e2874
#
_cell.length_a   1.000
_cell.length_b   1.000
_cell.length_c   1.000
_cell.angle_alpha   90.00
_cell.angle_beta   90.00
_cell.angle_gamma   90.00
#
_symmetry.space_group_name_H-M   'P 1'
#
loop_
_entity.id
_entity.type
_entity.pdbx_description
1 polymer ?
#
loop_
_entity_poly.entity_id
_entity_poly.type
_entity_poly.pdbx_seq_one_letter_code
_entity_poly.pdbx_strand_id
1 'polypeptide(L)'
;MKTDIEIAQETKMLPITTVASQYGITEDDLELYGKYKAKISNELWQEIKDRPDGKLVLVTAINPTPAGEGKTTTSIGLAQAMTKCGKKAMLALREPSLGPCFGIKGGAAGGGYAQVVPMEDLNLHFTGDFHAITTANNLLAALLDNHIQQGNTLGIDPRQILWKRCLDMNDRVLRNIVVGLGAKADGFVREDHFVITVASEIMAILCLATDMKDLKERLGKIIVAYNFAGEPVTAKDLNAVGSMAALLKDAIKPNMVQTLEHTGALVHGGPFANIAHGCNSVMATRTALKLADVAITEAGFGADLGAEKFFDIKCRKAGIHPDAVVLVATVRALKYNGGVPKDQLSEENLDALKKGIVNLEKHIENIQKYHV
;
A
#
# COMPACT_ATOMS: atom_id res chain seq x y z
N MET A 1 -17.12 25.09 8.00
CA MET A 1 -17.16 23.72 7.40
C MET A 1 -16.42 22.84 8.37
N LYS A 2 -16.95 21.65 8.73
CA LYS A 2 -16.27 20.72 9.62
C LYS A 2 -15.01 20.18 8.96
N THR A 3 -13.99 19.92 9.76
CA THR A 3 -12.76 19.25 9.33
C THR A 3 -12.99 17.74 9.11
N ASP A 4 -12.10 17.08 8.37
CA ASP A 4 -12.20 15.64 8.11
C ASP A 4 -12.23 14.82 9.42
N ILE A 5 -11.45 15.22 10.42
CA ILE A 5 -11.42 14.55 11.73
C ILE A 5 -12.73 14.73 12.51
N GLU A 6 -13.32 15.93 12.49
CA GLU A 6 -14.61 16.17 13.13
C GLU A 6 -15.72 15.33 12.49
N ILE A 7 -15.74 15.22 11.16
CA ILE A 7 -16.70 14.37 10.43
C ILE A 7 -16.51 12.90 10.80
N ALA A 8 -15.26 12.42 10.84
CA ALA A 8 -14.95 11.04 11.19
C ALA A 8 -15.37 10.69 12.63
N GLN A 9 -15.07 11.58 13.59
CA GLN A 9 -15.37 11.38 15.02
C GLN A 9 -16.87 11.45 15.34
N GLU A 10 -17.63 12.23 14.60
CA GLU A 10 -19.10 12.29 14.77
C GLU A 10 -19.82 11.07 14.17
N THR A 11 -19.13 10.30 13.34
CA THR A 11 -19.73 9.16 12.63
C THR A 11 -20.04 8.02 13.60
N LYS A 12 -21.28 7.55 13.60
CA LYS A 12 -21.70 6.38 14.36
C LYS A 12 -21.32 5.10 13.62
N MET A 13 -20.12 4.58 13.90
CA MET A 13 -19.64 3.33 13.31
C MET A 13 -20.48 2.13 13.76
N LEU A 14 -20.70 1.17 12.84
CA LEU A 14 -21.23 -0.16 13.16
C LEU A 14 -20.13 -1.07 13.69
N PRO A 15 -20.44 -2.07 14.52
CA PRO A 15 -19.49 -3.15 14.81
C PRO A 15 -19.00 -3.78 13.53
N ILE A 16 -17.70 -4.11 13.46
CA ILE A 16 -17.12 -4.68 12.24
C ILE A 16 -17.75 -6.01 11.84
N THR A 17 -18.21 -6.80 12.79
CA THR A 17 -18.98 -8.03 12.55
C THR A 17 -20.30 -7.75 11.81
N THR A 18 -20.97 -6.65 12.13
CA THR A 18 -22.18 -6.21 11.41
C THR A 18 -21.88 -5.79 9.99
N VAL A 19 -20.77 -5.07 9.76
CA VAL A 19 -20.33 -4.70 8.39
C VAL A 19 -19.93 -5.95 7.61
N ALA A 20 -19.20 -6.87 8.21
CA ALA A 20 -18.74 -8.11 7.61
C ALA A 20 -19.90 -9.01 7.17
N SER A 21 -20.97 -9.09 7.99
CA SER A 21 -22.15 -9.91 7.66
C SER A 21 -22.86 -9.50 6.37
N GLN A 22 -22.74 -8.23 5.94
CA GLN A 22 -23.27 -7.77 4.65
C GLN A 22 -22.61 -8.47 3.44
N TYR A 23 -21.41 -9.02 3.66
CA TYR A 23 -20.63 -9.74 2.64
C TYR A 23 -20.66 -11.27 2.83
N GLY A 24 -21.44 -11.75 3.79
CA GLY A 24 -21.51 -13.16 4.13
C GLY A 24 -20.30 -13.67 4.91
N ILE A 25 -19.59 -12.76 5.56
CA ILE A 25 -18.44 -13.06 6.46
C ILE A 25 -19.03 -13.26 7.86
N THR A 26 -18.69 -14.36 8.53
CA THR A 26 -19.08 -14.67 9.90
C THR A 26 -18.05 -14.13 10.90
N GLU A 27 -18.37 -14.18 12.18
CA GLU A 27 -17.42 -13.76 13.23
C GLU A 27 -16.22 -14.71 13.31
N ASP A 28 -16.41 -16.00 13.02
CA ASP A 28 -15.34 -17.01 12.98
C ASP A 28 -14.31 -16.76 11.86
N ASP A 29 -14.71 -16.01 10.82
CA ASP A 29 -13.84 -15.59 9.72
C ASP A 29 -12.99 -14.35 10.04
N LEU A 30 -13.17 -13.77 11.21
CA LEU A 30 -12.55 -12.50 11.61
C LEU A 30 -11.65 -12.65 12.82
N GLU A 31 -10.48 -12.04 12.75
CA GLU A 31 -9.65 -11.79 13.92
C GLU A 31 -9.87 -10.33 14.36
N LEU A 32 -10.63 -10.15 15.45
CA LEU A 32 -11.06 -8.83 15.90
C LEU A 32 -9.91 -8.01 16.50
N TYR A 33 -9.77 -6.78 16.04
CA TYR A 33 -8.87 -5.74 16.58
C TYR A 33 -9.71 -4.61 17.20
N GLY A 34 -10.43 -4.98 18.27
CA GLY A 34 -11.45 -4.11 18.88
C GLY A 34 -12.78 -4.18 18.13
N LYS A 35 -13.64 -3.19 18.34
CA LYS A 35 -15.04 -3.21 17.88
C LYS A 35 -15.20 -2.91 16.38
N TYR A 36 -14.30 -2.15 15.81
CA TYR A 36 -14.48 -1.50 14.50
C TYR A 36 -13.46 -1.93 13.43
N LYS A 37 -12.53 -2.81 13.77
CA LYS A 37 -11.49 -3.35 12.89
C LYS A 37 -11.38 -4.85 13.04
N ALA A 38 -11.05 -5.55 11.98
CA ALA A 38 -10.70 -6.97 12.03
C ALA A 38 -9.74 -7.34 10.91
N LYS A 39 -9.00 -8.41 11.05
CA LYS A 39 -8.32 -9.08 9.95
C LYS A 39 -9.20 -10.18 9.38
N ILE A 40 -9.13 -10.37 8.08
CA ILE A 40 -9.76 -11.49 7.38
C ILE A 40 -8.90 -12.74 7.62
N SER A 41 -9.53 -13.83 8.07
CA SER A 41 -8.83 -15.09 8.31
C SER A 41 -8.33 -15.74 7.02
N ASN A 42 -7.29 -16.57 7.12
CA ASN A 42 -6.83 -17.36 5.98
C ASN A 42 -7.83 -18.45 5.58
N GLU A 43 -8.62 -18.93 6.52
CA GLU A 43 -9.66 -19.93 6.36
C GLU A 43 -10.73 -19.40 5.42
N LEU A 44 -11.23 -18.19 5.64
CA LEU A 44 -12.19 -17.54 4.72
C LEU A 44 -11.62 -17.49 3.29
N TRP A 45 -10.35 -17.11 3.13
CA TRP A 45 -9.75 -17.07 1.79
C TRP A 45 -9.79 -18.46 1.12
N GLN A 46 -9.53 -19.55 1.84
CA GLN A 46 -9.63 -20.91 1.26
C GLN A 46 -11.05 -21.27 0.82
N GLU A 47 -12.06 -20.78 1.51
CA GLU A 47 -13.48 -21.04 1.17
C GLU A 47 -13.96 -20.23 -0.04
N ILE A 48 -13.48 -18.98 -0.18
CA ILE A 48 -14.02 -18.08 -1.21
C ILE A 48 -13.17 -18.00 -2.49
N LYS A 49 -11.93 -18.46 -2.48
CA LYS A 49 -10.96 -18.29 -3.59
C LYS A 49 -11.47 -18.79 -4.95
N ASP A 50 -12.33 -19.80 -4.94
CA ASP A 50 -12.88 -20.44 -6.15
C ASP A 50 -14.28 -19.88 -6.55
N ARG A 51 -14.82 -18.92 -5.78
CA ARG A 51 -16.03 -18.20 -6.16
C ARG A 51 -15.80 -17.36 -7.43
N PRO A 52 -16.84 -17.08 -8.23
CA PRO A 52 -16.70 -16.14 -9.34
C PRO A 52 -16.29 -14.75 -8.84
N ASP A 53 -15.52 -14.05 -9.67
CA ASP A 53 -15.13 -12.67 -9.38
C ASP A 53 -16.29 -11.71 -9.66
N GLY A 54 -16.44 -10.69 -8.81
CA GLY A 54 -17.19 -9.49 -9.12
C GLY A 54 -16.46 -8.61 -10.15
N LYS A 55 -17.03 -7.46 -10.46
CA LYS A 55 -16.43 -6.47 -11.36
C LYS A 55 -15.34 -5.70 -10.66
N LEU A 56 -14.23 -5.42 -11.35
CA LEU A 56 -13.11 -4.63 -10.84
C LEU A 56 -13.12 -3.22 -11.45
N VAL A 57 -13.17 -2.21 -10.59
CA VAL A 57 -13.02 -0.81 -10.98
C VAL A 57 -11.70 -0.27 -10.46
N LEU A 58 -10.85 0.22 -11.35
CA LEU A 58 -9.61 0.91 -11.00
C LEU A 58 -9.84 2.42 -11.01
N VAL A 59 -9.54 3.10 -9.90
CA VAL A 59 -9.50 4.56 -9.83
C VAL A 59 -8.06 5.04 -9.94
N THR A 60 -7.80 5.90 -10.91
CA THR A 60 -6.51 6.54 -11.14
C THR A 60 -6.70 8.02 -11.45
N ALA A 61 -5.64 8.74 -11.78
CA ALA A 61 -5.72 10.17 -12.10
C ALA A 61 -4.73 10.57 -13.17
N ILE A 62 -4.85 11.78 -13.65
CA ILE A 62 -3.80 12.46 -14.41
C ILE A 62 -2.57 12.73 -13.53
N ASN A 63 -1.50 13.30 -14.06
CA ASN A 63 -0.27 13.58 -13.30
C ASN A 63 -0.56 14.28 -11.96
N PRO A 64 0.12 13.87 -10.89
CA PRO A 64 -0.13 14.42 -9.56
C PRO A 64 0.25 15.90 -9.46
N THR A 65 -0.57 16.67 -8.74
CA THR A 65 -0.30 18.05 -8.38
C THR A 65 -0.02 18.17 -6.88
N PRO A 66 0.60 19.27 -6.43
CA PRO A 66 0.83 19.49 -5.01
C PRO A 66 -0.44 19.51 -4.14
N ALA A 67 -1.61 19.73 -4.75
CA ALA A 67 -2.89 19.75 -4.04
C ALA A 67 -3.56 18.38 -3.93
N GLY A 68 -3.04 17.37 -4.66
CA GLY A 68 -3.68 16.07 -4.83
C GLY A 68 -4.85 16.10 -5.82
N GLU A 69 -5.24 14.94 -6.35
CA GLU A 69 -6.30 14.79 -7.36
C GLU A 69 -7.61 14.23 -6.79
N GLY A 70 -7.62 13.79 -5.52
CA GLY A 70 -8.80 13.24 -4.86
C GLY A 70 -9.16 11.81 -5.26
N LYS A 71 -8.19 10.98 -5.69
CA LYS A 71 -8.41 9.56 -6.02
C LYS A 71 -9.12 8.79 -4.91
N THR A 72 -8.59 8.84 -3.70
CA THR A 72 -9.14 8.10 -2.56
C THR A 72 -10.55 8.58 -2.21
N THR A 73 -10.78 9.89 -2.20
CA THR A 73 -12.12 10.47 -2.00
C THR A 73 -13.10 10.00 -3.08
N THR A 74 -12.65 9.97 -4.34
CA THR A 74 -13.47 9.47 -5.47
C THR A 74 -13.75 7.98 -5.34
N SER A 75 -12.76 7.17 -4.97
CA SER A 75 -12.91 5.71 -4.77
C SER A 75 -13.93 5.42 -3.69
N ILE A 76 -13.82 6.10 -2.55
CA ILE A 76 -14.74 5.91 -1.42
C ILE A 76 -16.15 6.40 -1.78
N GLY A 77 -16.27 7.60 -2.34
CA GLY A 77 -17.56 8.14 -2.77
C GLY A 77 -18.25 7.26 -3.81
N LEU A 78 -17.50 6.67 -4.74
CA LEU A 78 -18.02 5.71 -5.72
C LEU A 78 -18.55 4.44 -5.05
N ALA A 79 -17.81 3.88 -4.09
CA ALA A 79 -18.24 2.68 -3.37
C ALA A 79 -19.53 2.94 -2.56
N GLN A 80 -19.59 4.07 -1.85
CA GLN A 80 -20.78 4.48 -1.13
C GLN A 80 -21.98 4.67 -2.07
N ALA A 81 -21.77 5.33 -3.23
CA ALA A 81 -22.81 5.53 -4.22
C ALA A 81 -23.33 4.21 -4.81
N MET A 82 -22.43 3.27 -5.14
CA MET A 82 -22.82 1.94 -5.63
C MET A 82 -23.65 1.18 -4.59
N THR A 83 -23.25 1.24 -3.31
CA THR A 83 -24.02 0.64 -2.22
C THR A 83 -25.42 1.25 -2.13
N LYS A 84 -25.56 2.58 -2.24
CA LYS A 84 -26.87 3.25 -2.30
C LYS A 84 -27.71 2.85 -3.51
N CYS A 85 -27.07 2.51 -4.63
CA CYS A 85 -27.73 1.98 -5.82
C CYS A 85 -28.05 0.46 -5.73
N GLY A 86 -27.90 -0.16 -4.55
CA GLY A 86 -28.25 -1.55 -4.30
C GLY A 86 -27.21 -2.56 -4.80
N LYS A 87 -25.97 -2.14 -5.10
CA LYS A 87 -24.87 -3.04 -5.44
C LYS A 87 -24.07 -3.37 -4.18
N LYS A 88 -23.64 -4.60 -4.04
CA LYS A 88 -22.68 -4.99 -3.02
C LYS A 88 -21.30 -4.53 -3.46
N ALA A 89 -20.88 -3.33 -3.01
CA ALA A 89 -19.57 -2.76 -3.31
C ALA A 89 -18.58 -2.99 -2.15
N MET A 90 -17.29 -3.17 -2.46
CA MET A 90 -16.22 -3.25 -1.48
C MET A 90 -14.99 -2.49 -1.98
N LEU A 91 -14.34 -1.75 -1.08
CA LEU A 91 -13.09 -1.07 -1.36
C LEU A 91 -11.89 -1.98 -1.09
N ALA A 92 -10.83 -1.80 -1.87
CA ALA A 92 -9.50 -2.33 -1.58
C ALA A 92 -8.49 -1.20 -1.69
N LEU A 93 -7.97 -0.73 -0.56
CA LEU A 93 -7.15 0.47 -0.42
C LEU A 93 -5.79 0.18 0.18
N ARG A 94 -4.87 1.13 0.01
CA ARG A 94 -3.57 1.09 0.71
C ARG A 94 -3.71 1.58 2.15
N GLU A 95 -2.91 0.97 3.02
CA GLU A 95 -2.70 1.45 4.38
C GLU A 95 -1.80 2.70 4.35
N PRO A 96 -2.11 3.78 5.09
CA PRO A 96 -1.27 4.96 5.15
C PRO A 96 0.00 4.73 5.99
N SER A 97 1.12 5.32 5.55
CA SER A 97 2.40 5.35 6.26
C SER A 97 2.45 6.52 7.25
N LEU A 98 3.06 6.31 8.42
CA LEU A 98 3.20 7.34 9.46
C LEU A 98 3.96 8.58 8.98
N GLY A 99 5.04 8.40 8.23
CA GLY A 99 5.82 9.52 7.73
C GLY A 99 4.98 10.55 6.95
N PRO A 100 4.25 10.15 5.89
CA PRO A 100 3.30 11.00 5.19
C PRO A 100 2.16 11.56 6.05
N CYS A 101 1.64 10.79 7.03
CA CYS A 101 0.58 11.27 7.93
C CYS A 101 1.01 12.48 8.75
N PHE A 102 2.24 12.47 9.26
CA PHE A 102 2.85 13.60 9.99
C PHE A 102 3.55 14.61 9.10
N GLY A 103 3.54 14.42 7.78
CA GLY A 103 4.12 15.30 6.78
C GLY A 103 3.12 16.27 6.14
N ILE A 104 3.55 16.91 5.06
CA ILE A 104 2.73 17.86 4.28
C ILE A 104 1.45 17.20 3.73
N LYS A 105 1.48 15.89 3.48
CA LYS A 105 0.39 15.15 2.85
C LYS A 105 -0.77 14.87 3.79
N GLY A 106 -0.52 14.79 5.09
CA GLY A 106 -1.52 14.40 6.09
C GLY A 106 -1.97 12.94 5.96
N GLY A 107 -3.08 12.58 6.61
CA GLY A 107 -3.67 11.24 6.57
C GLY A 107 -4.23 10.85 5.20
N ALA A 108 -4.47 9.57 5.00
CA ALA A 108 -4.88 8.99 3.71
C ALA A 108 -6.17 8.15 3.80
N ALA A 109 -7.10 8.54 4.67
CA ALA A 109 -8.40 7.86 4.87
C ALA A 109 -9.55 8.43 4.01
N GLY A 110 -9.25 9.21 2.99
CA GLY A 110 -10.23 9.98 2.21
C GLY A 110 -10.40 11.40 2.75
N GLY A 111 -11.52 12.07 2.45
CA GLY A 111 -11.80 13.43 2.90
C GLY A 111 -13.29 13.79 2.82
N GLY A 112 -13.72 14.81 3.59
CA GLY A 112 -15.11 15.22 3.69
C GLY A 112 -16.01 14.06 4.11
N TYR A 113 -17.10 13.84 3.38
CA TYR A 113 -18.04 12.75 3.62
C TYR A 113 -17.69 11.44 2.88
N ALA A 114 -16.54 11.38 2.25
CA ALA A 114 -16.00 10.17 1.63
C ALA A 114 -14.72 9.73 2.37
N GLN A 115 -14.89 9.12 3.54
CA GLN A 115 -13.82 8.65 4.40
C GLN A 115 -14.00 7.19 4.82
N VAL A 116 -12.88 6.51 5.11
CA VAL A 116 -12.81 5.22 5.78
C VAL A 116 -12.54 5.45 7.27
N VAL A 117 -13.25 4.74 8.12
CA VAL A 117 -13.18 4.88 9.59
C VAL A 117 -12.94 3.52 10.26
N PRO A 118 -12.25 3.49 11.42
CA PRO A 118 -11.78 4.61 12.26
C PRO A 118 -10.53 5.31 11.68
N MET A 119 -10.63 6.62 11.43
CA MET A 119 -9.62 7.38 10.72
C MET A 119 -8.30 7.48 11.48
N GLU A 120 -8.35 7.75 12.80
CA GLU A 120 -7.16 7.89 13.62
C GLU A 120 -6.37 6.58 13.67
N ASP A 121 -7.06 5.45 13.86
CA ASP A 121 -6.41 4.13 13.90
C ASP A 121 -5.72 3.82 12.57
N LEU A 122 -6.40 4.07 11.44
CA LEU A 122 -5.86 3.87 10.11
C LEU A 122 -4.57 4.67 9.86
N ASN A 123 -4.55 5.91 10.30
CA ASN A 123 -3.43 6.83 10.09
C ASN A 123 -2.27 6.63 11.06
N LEU A 124 -2.44 5.87 12.13
CA LEU A 124 -1.41 5.63 13.14
C LEU A 124 -0.88 4.20 13.08
N HIS A 125 -1.22 3.38 14.07
CA HIS A 125 -0.64 2.03 14.20
C HIS A 125 -1.54 0.92 13.64
N PHE A 126 -2.76 1.25 13.32
CA PHE A 126 -3.82 0.42 12.72
C PHE A 126 -3.94 -0.97 13.35
N THR A 127 -3.39 -2.00 12.71
CA THR A 127 -3.33 -3.38 13.21
C THR A 127 -1.90 -3.89 13.39
N GLY A 128 -0.90 -3.04 13.18
CA GLY A 128 0.51 -3.35 13.38
C GLY A 128 1.24 -3.90 12.16
N ASP A 129 0.65 -3.91 10.97
CA ASP A 129 1.26 -4.47 9.76
C ASP A 129 2.58 -3.78 9.40
N PHE A 130 2.63 -2.45 9.48
CA PHE A 130 3.84 -1.71 9.18
C PHE A 130 4.93 -1.93 10.22
N HIS A 131 4.56 -2.13 11.50
CA HIS A 131 5.53 -2.51 12.54
C HIS A 131 6.10 -3.90 12.28
N ALA A 132 5.27 -4.86 11.87
CA ALA A 132 5.72 -6.20 11.49
C ALA A 132 6.69 -6.16 10.30
N ILE A 133 6.37 -5.38 9.26
CA ILE A 133 7.23 -5.19 8.09
C ILE A 133 8.55 -4.53 8.48
N THR A 134 8.51 -3.44 9.26
CA THR A 134 9.71 -2.75 9.78
C THR A 134 10.59 -3.71 10.58
N THR A 135 9.97 -4.49 11.46
CA THR A 135 10.71 -5.45 12.30
C THR A 135 11.32 -6.57 11.47
N ALA A 136 10.59 -7.15 10.51
CA ALA A 136 11.12 -8.19 9.63
C ALA A 136 12.29 -7.68 8.76
N ASN A 137 12.20 -6.44 8.26
CA ASN A 137 13.27 -5.80 7.50
C ASN A 137 14.54 -5.60 8.35
N ASN A 138 14.37 -5.10 9.56
CA ASN A 138 15.49 -4.81 10.45
C ASN A 138 16.06 -6.09 11.08
N LEU A 139 15.26 -7.14 11.26
CA LEU A 139 15.75 -8.48 11.62
C LEU A 139 16.71 -9.00 10.56
N LEU A 140 16.38 -8.91 9.28
CA LEU A 140 17.27 -9.35 8.20
C LEU A 140 18.58 -8.56 8.19
N ALA A 141 18.53 -7.24 8.44
CA ALA A 141 19.73 -6.41 8.57
C ALA A 141 20.59 -6.82 9.78
N ALA A 142 19.96 -7.12 10.92
CA ALA A 142 20.67 -7.58 12.12
C ALA A 142 21.30 -8.97 11.92
N LEU A 143 20.61 -9.90 11.25
CA LEU A 143 21.14 -11.23 10.93
C LEU A 143 22.33 -11.15 9.98
N LEU A 144 22.29 -10.27 9.00
CA LEU A 144 23.40 -10.00 8.09
C LEU A 144 24.64 -9.51 8.85
N ASP A 145 24.49 -8.48 9.69
CA ASP A 145 25.60 -7.92 10.47
C ASP A 145 26.14 -8.95 11.47
N ASN A 146 25.25 -9.71 12.13
CA ASN A 146 25.66 -10.78 13.03
C ASN A 146 26.43 -11.90 12.30
N HIS A 147 26.02 -12.28 11.09
CA HIS A 147 26.72 -13.27 10.27
C HIS A 147 28.16 -12.85 9.97
N ILE A 148 28.35 -11.58 9.59
CA ILE A 148 29.70 -11.02 9.35
C ILE A 148 30.53 -11.02 10.63
N GLN A 149 29.95 -10.63 11.76
CA GLN A 149 30.61 -10.58 13.07
C GLN A 149 31.01 -11.96 13.61
N GLN A 150 30.20 -13.01 13.34
CA GLN A 150 30.37 -14.36 13.85
C GLN A 150 31.16 -15.28 12.91
N GLY A 151 32.03 -14.74 12.09
CA GLY A 151 32.98 -15.49 11.28
C GLY A 151 32.72 -15.50 9.79
N ASN A 152 31.65 -14.88 9.30
CA ASN A 152 31.40 -14.61 7.89
C ASN A 152 31.60 -15.82 6.96
N THR A 153 31.01 -16.95 7.29
CA THR A 153 31.20 -18.22 6.55
C THR A 153 30.71 -18.15 5.12
N LEU A 154 29.80 -17.21 4.77
CA LEU A 154 29.35 -16.95 3.42
C LEU A 154 30.29 -16.03 2.63
N GLY A 155 31.34 -15.51 3.27
CA GLY A 155 32.34 -14.64 2.63
C GLY A 155 31.76 -13.32 2.13
N ILE A 156 30.78 -12.75 2.85
CA ILE A 156 30.15 -11.46 2.47
C ILE A 156 31.20 -10.36 2.47
N ASP A 157 31.27 -9.60 1.35
CA ASP A 157 32.08 -8.38 1.29
C ASP A 157 31.31 -7.23 1.96
N PRO A 158 31.79 -6.70 3.10
CA PRO A 158 31.13 -5.62 3.82
C PRO A 158 30.93 -4.32 3.00
N ARG A 159 31.67 -4.19 1.89
CA ARG A 159 31.56 -3.04 0.96
C ARG A 159 30.46 -3.25 -0.07
N GLN A 160 29.89 -4.45 -0.19
CA GLN A 160 28.86 -4.82 -1.15
C GLN A 160 27.55 -5.26 -0.48
N ILE A 161 27.22 -4.66 0.66
CA ILE A 161 25.95 -4.86 1.34
C ILE A 161 24.88 -3.98 0.68
N LEU A 162 23.83 -4.63 0.16
CA LEU A 162 22.70 -3.99 -0.51
C LEU A 162 21.56 -3.72 0.47
N TRP A 163 21.36 -4.62 1.44
CA TRP A 163 20.24 -4.57 2.36
C TRP A 163 20.37 -3.41 3.34
N LYS A 164 19.29 -2.63 3.46
CA LYS A 164 19.23 -1.44 4.29
C LYS A 164 18.20 -1.60 5.40
N ARG A 165 18.34 -0.82 6.47
CA ARG A 165 17.36 -0.71 7.54
C ARG A 165 16.17 0.10 7.11
N CYS A 166 15.05 0.02 7.84
CA CYS A 166 13.90 0.86 7.57
C CYS A 166 13.28 1.42 8.86
N LEU A 167 12.56 2.53 8.69
CA LEU A 167 11.78 3.21 9.72
C LEU A 167 10.58 3.87 9.05
N ASP A 168 9.38 3.72 9.60
CA ASP A 168 8.18 4.32 8.99
C ASP A 168 8.02 5.80 9.33
N MET A 169 9.07 6.57 9.05
CA MET A 169 9.13 8.01 9.26
C MET A 169 9.99 8.69 8.18
N ASN A 170 9.60 9.91 7.80
CA ASN A 170 10.43 10.74 6.93
C ASN A 170 11.55 11.39 7.76
N ASP A 171 12.72 10.77 7.76
CA ASP A 171 13.90 11.29 8.47
C ASP A 171 15.08 11.43 7.50
N ARG A 172 15.41 12.69 7.14
CA ARG A 172 16.49 12.97 6.20
C ARG A 172 17.89 12.74 6.78
N VAL A 173 18.03 12.78 8.12
CA VAL A 173 19.32 12.59 8.79
C VAL A 173 19.76 11.12 8.71
N LEU A 174 18.82 10.19 8.63
CA LEU A 174 19.08 8.77 8.51
C LEU A 174 19.38 8.29 7.07
N ARG A 175 19.46 9.19 6.09
CA ARG A 175 19.73 8.84 4.68
C ARG A 175 21.15 8.39 4.42
N ASN A 176 22.11 8.90 5.20
CA ASN A 176 23.51 8.49 5.14
C ASN A 176 24.05 8.51 6.57
N ILE A 177 24.36 7.35 7.10
CA ILE A 177 24.86 7.16 8.47
C ILE A 177 26.05 6.20 8.48
N VAL A 178 26.78 6.19 9.55
CA VAL A 178 27.83 5.20 9.82
C VAL A 178 27.34 4.29 10.92
N VAL A 179 27.40 2.97 10.70
CA VAL A 179 27.04 1.95 11.69
C VAL A 179 28.29 1.17 12.13
N GLY A 180 28.18 0.41 13.25
CA GLY A 180 29.26 -0.43 13.76
C GLY A 180 30.40 0.35 14.41
N LEU A 181 30.19 1.61 14.81
CA LEU A 181 31.16 2.39 15.58
C LEU A 181 31.27 1.88 17.00
N GLY A 182 32.52 1.88 17.55
CA GLY A 182 32.80 1.47 18.92
C GLY A 182 33.85 0.37 18.99
N ALA A 183 33.67 -0.62 19.87
CA ALA A 183 34.58 -1.72 20.08
C ALA A 183 34.39 -2.84 19.05
N LYS A 184 35.28 -3.82 19.02
CA LYS A 184 35.22 -5.01 18.15
C LYS A 184 33.88 -5.74 18.23
N ALA A 185 33.20 -5.71 19.38
CA ALA A 185 31.91 -6.34 19.59
C ALA A 185 30.73 -5.58 18.94
N ASP A 186 30.93 -4.30 18.55
CA ASP A 186 29.86 -3.44 18.02
C ASP A 186 29.62 -3.61 16.51
N GLY A 187 30.39 -4.49 15.87
CA GLY A 187 30.21 -4.84 14.46
C GLY A 187 31.27 -4.26 13.52
N PHE A 188 30.96 -4.22 12.24
CA PHE A 188 31.86 -3.75 11.20
C PHE A 188 31.50 -2.31 10.79
N VAL A 189 32.46 -1.40 10.86
CA VAL A 189 32.23 0.03 10.50
C VAL A 189 31.97 0.15 9.02
N ARG A 190 30.81 0.67 8.65
CA ARG A 190 30.42 0.92 7.25
C ARG A 190 29.37 2.01 7.14
N GLU A 191 29.20 2.53 5.93
CA GLU A 191 28.06 3.37 5.59
C GLU A 191 26.79 2.51 5.53
N ASP A 192 25.69 3.07 5.99
CA ASP A 192 24.35 2.51 5.90
C ASP A 192 23.32 3.64 5.76
N HIS A 193 22.03 3.28 5.60
CA HIS A 193 20.93 4.23 5.63
C HIS A 193 19.62 3.56 6.03
N PHE A 194 18.63 4.38 6.36
CA PHE A 194 17.25 3.94 6.57
C PHE A 194 16.38 4.34 5.39
N VAL A 195 15.63 3.39 4.83
CA VAL A 195 14.52 3.66 3.92
C VAL A 195 13.23 3.77 4.73
N ILE A 196 12.22 4.46 4.18
CA ILE A 196 10.90 4.43 4.80
C ILE A 196 10.27 3.06 4.59
N THR A 197 9.52 2.54 5.56
CA THR A 197 8.97 1.17 5.53
C THR A 197 8.19 0.85 4.26
N VAL A 198 7.41 1.80 3.74
CA VAL A 198 6.64 1.66 2.50
C VAL A 198 7.48 1.62 1.22
N ALA A 199 8.79 1.91 1.32
CA ALA A 199 9.76 1.75 0.24
C ALA A 199 10.59 0.47 0.39
N SER A 200 10.40 -0.30 1.46
CA SER A 200 11.12 -1.55 1.67
C SER A 200 10.70 -2.63 0.68
N GLU A 201 11.63 -3.51 0.34
CA GLU A 201 11.36 -4.68 -0.52
C GLU A 201 10.34 -5.63 0.15
N ILE A 202 10.35 -5.74 1.48
CA ILE A 202 9.40 -6.57 2.22
C ILE A 202 7.96 -6.07 2.06
N MET A 203 7.74 -4.76 2.05
CA MET A 203 6.42 -4.19 1.74
C MET A 203 5.93 -4.61 0.35
N ALA A 204 6.79 -4.51 -0.66
CA ALA A 204 6.45 -4.92 -2.02
C ALA A 204 6.18 -6.43 -2.12
N ILE A 205 7.01 -7.25 -1.48
CA ILE A 205 6.86 -8.71 -1.42
C ILE A 205 5.53 -9.10 -0.77
N LEU A 206 5.21 -8.54 0.40
CA LEU A 206 3.96 -8.83 1.10
C LEU A 206 2.74 -8.47 0.25
N CYS A 207 2.78 -7.33 -0.44
CA CYS A 207 1.67 -6.89 -1.29
C CYS A 207 1.49 -7.73 -2.56
N LEU A 208 2.53 -8.40 -3.04
CA LEU A 208 2.48 -9.29 -4.21
C LEU A 208 2.30 -10.77 -3.84
N ALA A 209 2.47 -11.13 -2.59
CA ALA A 209 2.29 -12.50 -2.13
C ALA A 209 0.82 -12.93 -2.22
N THR A 210 0.62 -14.20 -2.58
CA THR A 210 -0.71 -14.82 -2.71
C THR A 210 -1.10 -15.69 -1.52
N ASP A 211 -0.11 -16.11 -0.74
CA ASP A 211 -0.25 -16.88 0.50
C ASP A 211 1.09 -16.90 1.28
N MET A 212 1.11 -17.57 2.43
CA MET A 212 2.30 -17.70 3.26
C MET A 212 3.42 -18.47 2.58
N LYS A 213 3.12 -19.42 1.69
CA LYS A 213 4.14 -20.19 0.97
C LYS A 213 4.83 -19.29 -0.07
N ASP A 214 4.07 -18.57 -0.89
CA ASP A 214 4.59 -17.61 -1.86
C ASP A 214 5.37 -16.48 -1.16
N LEU A 215 4.89 -16.01 0.02
CA LEU A 215 5.62 -15.04 0.85
C LEU A 215 7.02 -15.56 1.21
N LYS A 216 7.12 -16.78 1.76
CA LYS A 216 8.41 -17.40 2.13
C LYS A 216 9.34 -17.59 0.93
N GLU A 217 8.81 -18.03 -0.20
CA GLU A 217 9.60 -18.20 -1.42
C GLU A 217 10.18 -16.87 -1.91
N ARG A 218 9.42 -15.78 -1.84
CA ARG A 218 9.87 -14.43 -2.23
C ARG A 218 10.89 -13.87 -1.25
N LEU A 219 10.63 -13.98 0.06
CA LEU A 219 11.57 -13.56 1.09
C LEU A 219 12.93 -14.26 0.93
N GLY A 220 12.92 -15.54 0.59
CA GLY A 220 14.14 -16.31 0.38
C GLY A 220 15.00 -15.85 -0.79
N LYS A 221 14.41 -15.16 -1.77
CA LYS A 221 15.09 -14.64 -2.97
C LYS A 221 15.69 -13.24 -2.79
N ILE A 222 15.44 -12.57 -1.67
CA ILE A 222 16.02 -11.25 -1.39
C ILE A 222 17.55 -11.37 -1.42
N ILE A 223 18.18 -10.58 -2.28
CA ILE A 223 19.64 -10.45 -2.34
C ILE A 223 20.05 -9.40 -1.30
N VAL A 224 20.80 -9.80 -0.29
CA VAL A 224 21.21 -8.93 0.82
C VAL A 224 22.60 -8.32 0.62
N ALA A 225 23.47 -9.02 -0.08
CA ALA A 225 24.85 -8.61 -0.32
C ALA A 225 25.46 -9.43 -1.46
N TYR A 226 26.70 -9.09 -1.85
CA TYR A 226 27.58 -9.97 -2.62
C TYR A 226 28.75 -10.45 -1.77
N ASN A 227 29.25 -11.67 -2.04
CA ASN A 227 30.43 -12.21 -1.40
C ASN A 227 31.71 -11.73 -2.11
N PHE A 228 32.89 -12.06 -1.56
CA PHE A 228 34.19 -11.71 -2.16
C PHE A 228 34.44 -12.32 -3.56
N ALA A 229 33.70 -13.35 -3.95
CA ALA A 229 33.73 -13.92 -5.29
C ALA A 229 32.79 -13.21 -6.26
N GLY A 230 31.99 -12.22 -5.80
CA GLY A 230 30.99 -11.51 -6.59
C GLY A 230 29.68 -12.27 -6.75
N GLU A 231 29.43 -13.29 -5.98
CA GLU A 231 28.19 -14.08 -5.99
C GLU A 231 27.15 -13.46 -5.06
N PRO A 232 25.84 -13.48 -5.41
CA PRO A 232 24.79 -12.95 -4.56
C PRO A 232 24.58 -13.81 -3.32
N VAL A 233 24.44 -13.18 -2.17
CA VAL A 233 24.03 -13.79 -0.91
C VAL A 233 22.57 -13.40 -0.64
N THR A 234 21.73 -14.39 -0.31
CA THR A 234 20.29 -14.20 -0.16
C THR A 234 19.85 -14.31 1.32
N ALA A 235 18.62 -13.87 1.60
CA ALA A 235 18.00 -14.06 2.90
C ALA A 235 17.83 -15.55 3.26
N LYS A 236 17.71 -16.44 2.26
CA LYS A 236 17.71 -17.89 2.46
C LYS A 236 19.06 -18.41 2.94
N ASP A 237 20.16 -17.90 2.40
CA ASP A 237 21.52 -18.30 2.80
C ASP A 237 21.83 -17.90 4.25
N LEU A 238 21.21 -16.80 4.72
CA LEU A 238 21.26 -16.36 6.12
C LEU A 238 20.28 -17.10 7.06
N ASN A 239 19.52 -18.09 6.55
CA ASN A 239 18.44 -18.77 7.29
C ASN A 239 17.39 -17.82 7.90
N ALA A 240 17.16 -16.63 7.32
CA ALA A 240 16.30 -15.59 7.86
C ALA A 240 14.81 -15.81 7.58
N VAL A 241 14.45 -16.59 6.56
CA VAL A 241 13.09 -16.70 6.01
C VAL A 241 12.05 -17.11 7.05
N GLY A 242 12.36 -18.09 7.89
CA GLY A 242 11.43 -18.58 8.93
C GLY A 242 11.07 -17.51 9.95
N SER A 243 12.06 -16.80 10.45
CA SER A 243 11.89 -15.74 11.46
C SER A 243 11.16 -14.54 10.87
N MET A 244 11.48 -14.13 9.64
CA MET A 244 10.79 -13.06 8.93
C MET A 244 9.31 -13.42 8.70
N ALA A 245 9.03 -14.64 8.24
CA ALA A 245 7.67 -15.11 8.01
C ALA A 245 6.85 -15.20 9.32
N ALA A 246 7.49 -15.57 10.45
CA ALA A 246 6.83 -15.56 11.75
C ALA A 246 6.40 -14.14 12.17
N LEU A 247 7.25 -13.13 11.94
CA LEU A 247 6.90 -11.72 12.18
C LEU A 247 5.77 -11.21 11.29
N LEU A 248 5.68 -11.74 10.06
CA LEU A 248 4.70 -11.30 9.05
C LEU A 248 3.40 -12.14 9.06
N LYS A 249 3.24 -13.13 9.95
CA LYS A 249 2.13 -14.10 9.92
C LYS A 249 0.75 -13.45 9.98
N ASP A 250 0.60 -12.36 10.72
CA ASP A 250 -0.65 -11.63 10.84
C ASP A 250 -0.74 -10.47 9.84
N ALA A 251 0.40 -9.88 9.50
CA ALA A 251 0.49 -8.79 8.53
C ALA A 251 0.12 -9.21 7.10
N ILE A 252 0.13 -10.49 6.76
CA ILE A 252 -0.29 -10.99 5.44
C ILE A 252 -1.82 -10.98 5.25
N LYS A 253 -2.59 -10.91 6.34
CA LYS A 253 -4.05 -10.93 6.34
C LYS A 253 -4.61 -9.53 6.09
N PRO A 254 -5.52 -9.34 5.12
CA PRO A 254 -6.14 -8.04 4.89
C PRO A 254 -6.94 -7.53 6.09
N ASN A 255 -6.91 -6.22 6.31
CA ASN A 255 -7.66 -5.56 7.36
C ASN A 255 -9.02 -5.10 6.84
N MET A 256 -10.09 -5.39 7.56
CA MET A 256 -11.45 -4.94 7.25
C MET A 256 -11.87 -3.78 8.15
N VAL A 257 -12.40 -2.75 7.54
CA VAL A 257 -12.98 -1.54 8.14
C VAL A 257 -14.21 -1.09 7.34
N GLN A 258 -14.71 0.11 7.59
CA GLN A 258 -15.92 0.63 6.95
C GLN A 258 -15.75 2.08 6.49
N THR A 259 -16.58 2.50 5.55
CA THR A 259 -16.74 3.92 5.20
C THR A 259 -17.71 4.61 6.19
N LEU A 260 -17.83 5.93 6.12
CA LEU A 260 -18.82 6.70 6.89
C LEU A 260 -20.25 6.17 6.69
N GLU A 261 -20.55 5.60 5.53
CA GLU A 261 -21.87 5.05 5.18
C GLU A 261 -21.91 3.51 5.26
N HIS A 262 -20.97 2.92 6.02
CA HIS A 262 -20.93 1.48 6.35
C HIS A 262 -20.67 0.54 5.18
N THR A 263 -20.17 1.03 4.05
CA THR A 263 -19.63 0.16 2.98
C THR A 263 -18.32 -0.46 3.46
N GLY A 264 -18.13 -1.76 3.27
CA GLY A 264 -16.92 -2.48 3.67
C GLY A 264 -15.70 -2.04 2.87
N ALA A 265 -14.57 -1.96 3.56
CA ALA A 265 -13.27 -1.63 2.96
C ALA A 265 -12.18 -2.57 3.48
N LEU A 266 -11.41 -3.14 2.56
CA LEU A 266 -10.18 -3.86 2.87
C LEU A 266 -9.00 -2.91 2.71
N VAL A 267 -8.26 -2.67 3.80
CA VAL A 267 -7.08 -1.81 3.83
C VAL A 267 -5.87 -2.68 4.11
N HIS A 268 -4.94 -2.78 3.15
CA HIS A 268 -3.83 -3.71 3.31
C HIS A 268 -2.61 -3.35 2.46
N GLY A 269 -1.47 -3.19 3.12
CA GLY A 269 -0.21 -2.80 2.52
C GLY A 269 -0.22 -1.39 1.93
N GLY A 270 0.96 -0.79 1.75
CA GLY A 270 1.07 0.60 1.32
C GLY A 270 2.32 0.91 0.49
N PRO A 271 2.71 0.09 -0.51
CA PRO A 271 3.94 0.33 -1.25
C PRO A 271 3.85 1.63 -2.04
N PHE A 272 4.94 2.43 -2.05
CA PHE A 272 5.01 3.64 -2.83
C PHE A 272 5.07 3.34 -4.33
N ALA A 273 4.33 4.10 -5.14
CA ALA A 273 4.26 3.89 -6.58
C ALA A 273 5.54 4.27 -7.33
N ASN A 274 6.33 5.21 -6.80
CA ASN A 274 7.64 5.58 -7.38
C ASN A 274 8.76 4.59 -7.04
N ILE A 275 8.56 3.70 -6.06
CA ILE A 275 9.55 2.71 -5.64
C ILE A 275 9.10 1.30 -6.02
N ALA A 276 7.83 0.95 -5.78
CA ALA A 276 7.26 -0.36 -6.05
C ALA A 276 6.02 -0.24 -6.95
N HIS A 277 5.04 -1.14 -6.81
CA HIS A 277 3.85 -1.17 -7.69
C HIS A 277 2.71 -0.21 -7.28
N GLY A 278 2.81 0.45 -6.10
CA GLY A 278 1.96 1.59 -5.73
C GLY A 278 0.48 1.34 -5.58
N CYS A 279 0.08 0.13 -5.27
CA CYS A 279 -1.31 -0.25 -5.01
C CYS A 279 -1.38 -1.23 -3.82
N ASN A 280 -2.57 -1.44 -3.26
CA ASN A 280 -2.76 -2.38 -2.16
C ASN A 280 -2.40 -3.83 -2.53
N SER A 281 -2.48 -4.74 -1.57
CA SER A 281 -2.09 -6.12 -1.78
C SER A 281 -2.94 -6.87 -2.80
N VAL A 282 -2.37 -7.89 -3.41
CA VAL A 282 -3.08 -8.88 -4.24
C VAL A 282 -4.18 -9.56 -3.42
N MET A 283 -3.88 -9.93 -2.17
CA MET A 283 -4.84 -10.58 -1.28
C MET A 283 -6.07 -9.70 -1.05
N ALA A 284 -5.92 -8.43 -0.69
CA ALA A 284 -7.06 -7.53 -0.46
C ALA A 284 -7.94 -7.37 -1.72
N THR A 285 -7.33 -7.15 -2.88
CA THR A 285 -8.11 -7.00 -4.13
C THR A 285 -8.83 -8.28 -4.54
N ARG A 286 -8.16 -9.44 -4.46
CA ARG A 286 -8.80 -10.73 -4.77
C ARG A 286 -9.91 -11.08 -3.79
N THR A 287 -9.70 -10.82 -2.50
CA THR A 287 -10.73 -11.02 -1.47
C THR A 287 -11.95 -10.14 -1.74
N ALA A 288 -11.77 -8.85 -2.05
CA ALA A 288 -12.86 -7.95 -2.41
C ALA A 288 -13.63 -8.43 -3.63
N LEU A 289 -12.92 -8.92 -4.68
CA LEU A 289 -13.54 -9.49 -5.89
C LEU A 289 -14.41 -10.73 -5.60
N LYS A 290 -14.04 -11.56 -4.62
CA LYS A 290 -14.80 -12.76 -4.25
C LYS A 290 -16.00 -12.48 -3.36
N LEU A 291 -16.01 -11.34 -2.67
CA LEU A 291 -17.01 -10.98 -1.67
C LEU A 291 -18.08 -9.99 -2.17
N ALA A 292 -17.77 -9.22 -3.22
CA ALA A 292 -18.61 -8.13 -3.68
C ALA A 292 -18.99 -8.25 -5.16
N ASP A 293 -20.12 -7.60 -5.55
CA ASP A 293 -20.50 -7.46 -6.96
C ASP A 293 -19.51 -6.54 -7.69
N VAL A 294 -18.99 -5.53 -6.96
CA VAL A 294 -18.04 -4.56 -7.48
C VAL A 294 -16.95 -4.30 -6.45
N ALA A 295 -15.72 -4.63 -6.82
CA ALA A 295 -14.52 -4.24 -6.07
C ALA A 295 -13.94 -2.95 -6.66
N ILE A 296 -13.67 -1.96 -5.81
CA ILE A 296 -13.11 -0.66 -6.22
C ILE A 296 -11.73 -0.53 -5.58
N THR A 297 -10.74 -0.28 -6.40
CA THR A 297 -9.35 -0.10 -5.96
C THR A 297 -8.71 1.11 -6.60
N GLU A 298 -7.54 1.51 -6.11
CA GLU A 298 -6.81 2.66 -6.64
C GLU A 298 -5.36 2.34 -6.94
N ALA A 299 -4.75 3.13 -7.84
CA ALA A 299 -3.33 3.14 -8.11
C ALA A 299 -2.72 4.52 -7.77
N GLY A 300 -1.53 4.51 -7.16
CA GLY A 300 -0.84 5.73 -6.74
C GLY A 300 -0.31 6.55 -7.92
N PHE A 301 -0.08 7.85 -7.71
CA PHE A 301 0.39 8.79 -8.74
C PHE A 301 -0.58 8.92 -9.92
N GLY A 302 -0.06 9.26 -11.12
CA GLY A 302 -0.83 9.35 -12.34
C GLY A 302 -0.99 8.00 -13.06
N ALA A 303 -1.84 8.00 -14.08
CA ALA A 303 -2.10 6.79 -14.85
C ALA A 303 -0.88 6.30 -15.63
N ASP A 304 0.03 7.21 -15.99
CA ASP A 304 1.30 6.94 -16.65
C ASP A 304 2.40 6.36 -15.72
N LEU A 305 2.08 6.10 -14.47
CA LEU A 305 2.96 5.44 -13.50
C LEU A 305 2.22 4.37 -12.71
N GLY A 306 1.26 4.78 -11.87
CA GLY A 306 0.57 3.86 -10.95
C GLY A 306 -0.36 2.90 -11.66
N ALA A 307 -1.16 3.36 -12.62
CA ALA A 307 -2.03 2.46 -13.37
C ALA A 307 -1.22 1.52 -14.28
N GLU A 308 -0.16 1.98 -14.94
CA GLU A 308 0.74 1.09 -15.70
C GLU A 308 1.29 -0.02 -14.81
N LYS A 309 1.81 0.30 -13.62
CA LYS A 309 2.28 -0.71 -12.67
C LYS A 309 1.17 -1.63 -12.16
N PHE A 310 -0.04 -1.09 -12.00
CA PHE A 310 -1.19 -1.91 -11.65
C PHE A 310 -1.47 -2.96 -12.73
N PHE A 311 -1.54 -2.58 -13.99
CA PHE A 311 -1.76 -3.49 -15.10
C PHE A 311 -0.58 -4.44 -15.31
N ASP A 312 0.64 -3.90 -15.44
CA ASP A 312 1.81 -4.67 -15.86
C ASP A 312 2.41 -5.54 -14.76
N ILE A 313 2.21 -5.20 -13.49
CA ILE A 313 2.74 -5.95 -12.36
C ILE A 313 1.61 -6.69 -11.63
N LYS A 314 0.67 -5.96 -11.03
CA LYS A 314 -0.34 -6.55 -10.15
C LYS A 314 -1.33 -7.42 -10.91
N CYS A 315 -1.91 -6.91 -12.01
CA CYS A 315 -2.88 -7.67 -12.80
C CYS A 315 -2.28 -8.95 -13.35
N ARG A 316 -1.08 -8.88 -13.92
CA ARG A 316 -0.37 -10.07 -14.44
C ARG A 316 -0.07 -11.08 -13.33
N LYS A 317 0.39 -10.61 -12.17
CA LYS A 317 0.71 -11.49 -11.04
C LYS A 317 -0.54 -12.13 -10.43
N ALA A 318 -1.62 -11.38 -10.31
CA ALA A 318 -2.85 -11.82 -9.66
C ALA A 318 -3.83 -12.53 -10.60
N GLY A 319 -3.62 -12.47 -11.91
CA GLY A 319 -4.57 -13.00 -12.91
C GLY A 319 -5.90 -12.23 -12.91
N ILE A 320 -5.87 -10.92 -12.69
CA ILE A 320 -7.05 -10.04 -12.66
C ILE A 320 -6.95 -8.97 -13.73
N HIS A 321 -8.10 -8.41 -14.12
CA HIS A 321 -8.17 -7.30 -15.07
C HIS A 321 -9.32 -6.37 -14.69
N PRO A 322 -9.14 -5.04 -14.68
CA PRO A 322 -10.24 -4.10 -14.46
C PRO A 322 -11.29 -4.19 -15.58
N ASP A 323 -12.57 -4.16 -15.17
CA ASP A 323 -13.71 -4.04 -16.10
C ASP A 323 -13.97 -2.57 -16.49
N ALA A 324 -13.50 -1.63 -15.65
CA ALA A 324 -13.59 -0.20 -15.89
C ALA A 324 -12.49 0.56 -15.18
N VAL A 325 -12.13 1.71 -15.75
CA VAL A 325 -11.20 2.67 -15.13
C VAL A 325 -11.88 4.01 -14.94
N VAL A 326 -11.77 4.57 -13.74
CA VAL A 326 -12.16 5.95 -13.43
C VAL A 326 -10.90 6.82 -13.42
N LEU A 327 -10.77 7.67 -14.42
CA LEU A 327 -9.67 8.62 -14.55
C LEU A 327 -10.07 9.98 -13.94
N VAL A 328 -9.52 10.30 -12.79
CA VAL A 328 -9.79 11.54 -12.07
C VAL A 328 -8.96 12.69 -12.65
N ALA A 329 -9.63 13.76 -13.06
CA ALA A 329 -9.01 14.99 -13.52
C ALA A 329 -9.75 16.19 -12.92
N THR A 330 -9.07 16.96 -12.07
CA THR A 330 -9.66 18.18 -11.52
C THR A 330 -9.34 19.39 -12.38
N VAL A 331 -10.23 20.39 -12.36
CA VAL A 331 -9.99 21.70 -13.01
C VAL A 331 -8.66 22.32 -12.53
N ARG A 332 -8.33 22.18 -11.23
CA ARG A 332 -7.05 22.66 -10.68
C ARG A 332 -5.86 21.92 -11.30
N ALA A 333 -5.95 20.60 -11.43
CA ALA A 333 -4.88 19.80 -12.03
C ALA A 333 -4.68 20.16 -13.51
N LEU A 334 -5.75 20.33 -14.27
CA LEU A 334 -5.66 20.74 -15.68
C LEU A 334 -5.03 22.13 -15.82
N LYS A 335 -5.43 23.11 -15.00
CA LYS A 335 -4.80 24.45 -15.01
C LYS A 335 -3.32 24.38 -14.62
N TYR A 336 -2.96 23.60 -13.62
CA TYR A 336 -1.56 23.39 -13.24
C TYR A 336 -0.73 22.80 -14.38
N ASN A 337 -1.24 21.76 -15.03
CA ASN A 337 -0.60 21.15 -16.21
C ASN A 337 -0.55 22.12 -17.40
N GLY A 338 -1.44 23.10 -17.46
CA GLY A 338 -1.44 24.20 -18.43
C GLY A 338 -0.49 25.35 -18.09
N GLY A 339 0.26 25.26 -16.97
CA GLY A 339 1.31 26.21 -16.59
C GLY A 339 0.90 27.25 -15.54
N VAL A 340 -0.27 27.11 -14.88
CA VAL A 340 -0.66 28.02 -13.78
C VAL A 340 0.09 27.66 -12.49
N PRO A 341 0.73 28.65 -11.82
CA PRO A 341 1.37 28.45 -10.53
C PRO A 341 0.39 27.97 -9.45
N LYS A 342 0.91 27.24 -8.43
CA LYS A 342 0.10 26.63 -7.36
C LYS A 342 -0.79 27.61 -6.60
N ASP A 343 -0.29 28.78 -6.32
CA ASP A 343 -0.96 29.85 -5.57
C ASP A 343 -2.10 30.55 -6.36
N GLN A 344 -2.14 30.39 -7.68
CA GLN A 344 -3.13 30.97 -8.57
C GLN A 344 -4.17 29.96 -9.09
N LEU A 345 -4.17 28.72 -8.64
CA LEU A 345 -5.07 27.66 -9.12
C LEU A 345 -6.55 27.90 -8.78
N SER A 346 -6.87 28.80 -7.87
CA SER A 346 -8.25 29.20 -7.56
C SER A 346 -8.81 30.22 -8.53
N GLU A 347 -7.96 30.97 -9.25
CA GLU A 347 -8.36 31.96 -10.23
C GLU A 347 -8.85 31.29 -11.53
N GLU A 348 -9.80 31.94 -12.22
CA GLU A 348 -10.27 31.48 -13.53
C GLU A 348 -9.16 31.64 -14.58
N ASN A 349 -8.88 30.57 -15.33
CA ASN A 349 -7.93 30.60 -16.44
C ASN A 349 -8.29 29.50 -17.47
N LEU A 350 -9.15 29.86 -18.41
CA LEU A 350 -9.66 28.97 -19.46
C LEU A 350 -8.58 28.55 -20.46
N ASP A 351 -7.63 29.44 -20.76
CA ASP A 351 -6.57 29.13 -21.72
C ASP A 351 -5.60 28.08 -21.16
N ALA A 352 -5.23 28.21 -19.88
CA ALA A 352 -4.42 27.21 -19.21
C ALA A 352 -5.18 25.88 -19.05
N LEU A 353 -6.50 25.94 -18.76
CA LEU A 353 -7.34 24.74 -18.70
C LEU A 353 -7.30 23.99 -20.04
N LYS A 354 -7.51 24.69 -21.16
CA LYS A 354 -7.46 24.10 -22.52
C LYS A 354 -6.09 23.47 -22.81
N LYS A 355 -5.00 24.15 -22.45
CA LYS A 355 -3.65 23.60 -22.60
C LYS A 355 -3.44 22.31 -21.78
N GLY A 356 -4.02 22.26 -20.58
CA GLY A 356 -3.93 21.09 -19.70
C GLY A 356 -4.74 19.89 -20.18
N ILE A 357 -5.76 20.06 -21.03
CA ILE A 357 -6.57 18.96 -21.59
C ILE A 357 -5.72 17.96 -22.36
N VAL A 358 -4.68 18.42 -23.07
CA VAL A 358 -3.74 17.53 -23.78
C VAL A 358 -3.14 16.46 -22.85
N ASN A 359 -2.88 16.83 -21.58
CA ASN A 359 -2.39 15.86 -20.60
C ASN A 359 -3.47 14.84 -20.20
N LEU A 360 -4.73 15.24 -20.11
CA LEU A 360 -5.85 14.31 -19.87
C LEU A 360 -6.01 13.34 -21.05
N GLU A 361 -5.98 13.82 -22.28
CA GLU A 361 -6.06 12.99 -23.49
C GLU A 361 -4.95 11.95 -23.53
N LYS A 362 -3.69 12.34 -23.23
CA LYS A 362 -2.56 11.40 -23.08
C LYS A 362 -2.85 10.28 -22.09
N HIS A 363 -3.44 10.60 -20.94
CA HIS A 363 -3.77 9.59 -19.93
C HIS A 363 -4.91 8.67 -20.36
N ILE A 364 -5.91 9.19 -21.09
CA ILE A 364 -6.97 8.38 -21.71
C ILE A 364 -6.37 7.38 -22.70
N GLU A 365 -5.56 7.86 -23.64
CA GLU A 365 -4.87 7.02 -24.62
C GLU A 365 -4.00 5.95 -23.94
N ASN A 366 -3.33 6.31 -22.85
CA ASN A 366 -2.49 5.36 -22.12
C ASN A 366 -3.30 4.22 -21.48
N ILE A 367 -4.45 4.54 -20.91
CA ILE A 367 -5.37 3.55 -20.33
C ILE A 367 -5.96 2.64 -21.42
N GLN A 368 -6.37 3.20 -22.55
CA GLN A 368 -6.96 2.45 -23.67
C GLN A 368 -6.05 1.35 -24.22
N LYS A 369 -4.70 1.46 -24.06
CA LYS A 369 -3.75 0.41 -24.42
C LYS A 369 -3.98 -0.91 -23.67
N TYR A 370 -4.63 -0.86 -22.53
CA TYR A 370 -4.95 -2.03 -21.72
C TYR A 370 -6.35 -2.61 -22.01
N HIS A 371 -7.04 -2.13 -23.05
CA HIS A 371 -8.35 -2.63 -23.49
C HIS A 371 -9.44 -2.50 -22.41
N VAL A 372 -9.48 -1.40 -21.72
CA VAL A 372 -10.45 -1.09 -20.66
C VAL A 372 -11.03 0.32 -20.87
#